data_f0bef035974b9ee5dc1952f1ae49156a
#
_entry.id   f0bef035974b9ee5dc1952f1ae49156a
#
_cell.length_a   1.000
_cell.length_b   1.000
_cell.length_c   1.000
_cell.angle_alpha   90.00
_cell.angle_beta   90.00
_cell.angle_gamma   90.00
#
_symmetry.space_group_name_H-M   'P 1'
#
loop_
_entity.id
_entity.type
_entity.pdbx_description
1 polymer ?
#
loop_
_entity_poly.entity_id
_entity_poly.type
_entity_poly.pdbx_seq_one_letter_code
_entity_poly.pdbx_strand_id
1 'polypeptide(L)'
;MSLSTQISYDFELPSTGNKVFSFPNTSGKNLVIYFYPKDDTPGCTTEGQDFRDAYKEFTQFNCDIVGISRDTVKSHEKFKAKMDFPFELLSDPDETVCNLFNVMKMKNMYGKQVRGIERSTFVFDAKGELRREWRGVKIPGHVMEVLEFVKTLPRATS
;
A
#
# COMPACT_ATOMS: atom_id res chain seq x y z
N MET A 1 14.90 26.35 13.21
CA MET A 1 14.84 25.03 13.09
C MET A 1 13.47 24.51 13.02
N SER A 2 13.20 23.82 12.05
CA SER A 2 11.89 23.34 11.93
C SER A 2 11.73 22.20 12.86
N LEU A 3 10.83 22.33 13.72
CA LEU A 3 10.36 21.25 14.42
C LEU A 3 9.66 20.41 13.44
N SER A 4 10.36 19.52 12.88
CA SER A 4 9.74 18.67 11.92
C SER A 4 8.55 18.05 12.56
N THR A 5 7.43 18.34 12.03
CA THR A 5 6.25 17.62 12.31
C THR A 5 6.35 16.30 11.62
N GLN A 6 7.40 15.54 11.89
CA GLN A 6 7.50 14.22 11.29
C GLN A 6 6.44 13.34 11.87
N ILE A 7 5.50 12.97 11.04
CA ILE A 7 4.51 11.98 11.42
C ILE A 7 5.20 10.63 11.43
N SER A 8 5.09 9.95 12.55
CA SER A 8 5.60 8.59 12.65
C SER A 8 4.51 7.64 12.18
N TYR A 9 4.83 6.80 11.21
CA TYR A 9 3.87 5.85 10.66
C TYR A 9 4.07 4.45 11.22
N ASP A 10 4.40 4.36 12.51
CA ASP A 10 4.63 3.07 13.14
C ASP A 10 3.32 2.28 13.25
N PHE A 11 3.33 1.03 12.81
CA PHE A 11 2.14 0.20 12.93
C PHE A 11 2.46 -1.28 12.79
N GLU A 12 1.52 -2.13 13.23
CA GLU A 12 1.54 -3.56 13.01
C GLU A 12 0.17 -3.98 12.52
N LEU A 13 0.13 -4.86 11.52
CA LEU A 13 -1.12 -5.39 11.01
C LEU A 13 -0.99 -6.87 10.69
N PRO A 14 -2.08 -7.64 10.86
CA PRO A 14 -2.09 -9.01 10.37
C PRO A 14 -1.92 -9.04 8.87
N SER A 15 -1.16 -10.01 8.41
CA SER A 15 -0.78 -10.14 7.01
C SER A 15 -1.14 -11.51 6.47
N THR A 16 -1.38 -11.60 5.16
CA THR A 16 -1.39 -12.88 4.48
C THR A 16 -0.06 -13.59 4.76
N GLY A 17 -0.06 -14.93 4.59
CA GLY A 17 1.12 -15.71 4.92
C GLY A 17 1.23 -16.03 6.40
N ASN A 18 0.14 -15.85 7.15
CA ASN A 18 0.08 -16.19 8.57
C ASN A 18 1.17 -15.49 9.38
N LYS A 19 1.34 -14.20 9.15
CA LYS A 19 2.35 -13.41 9.86
C LYS A 19 1.82 -12.03 10.19
N VAL A 20 2.62 -11.27 10.93
CA VAL A 20 2.33 -9.88 11.28
C VAL A 20 3.34 -9.01 10.56
N PHE A 21 2.85 -7.97 9.93
CA PHE A 21 3.71 -6.99 9.26
C PHE A 21 3.91 -5.80 10.21
N SER A 22 5.16 -5.43 10.42
CA SER A 22 5.48 -4.27 11.27
C SER A 22 6.18 -3.21 10.44
N PHE A 23 5.82 -1.96 10.65
CA PHE A 23 6.48 -0.84 9.98
C PHE A 23 6.88 0.20 11.03
N PRO A 24 8.08 0.79 10.94
CA PRO A 24 9.10 0.49 9.94
C PRO A 24 9.72 -0.88 10.15
N ASN A 25 10.10 -1.51 9.05
CA ASN A 25 10.80 -2.77 9.16
C ASN A 25 12.31 -2.51 8.99
N THR A 26 13.10 -3.49 9.37
CA THR A 26 14.54 -3.34 9.33
C THR A 26 15.16 -4.04 8.13
N SER A 27 14.36 -4.30 7.10
CA SER A 27 14.82 -5.05 5.93
C SER A 27 15.79 -4.27 5.05
N GLY A 28 15.83 -2.95 5.20
CA GLY A 28 16.68 -2.12 4.34
C GLY A 28 16.15 -1.94 2.94
N LYS A 29 14.85 -2.20 2.75
CA LYS A 29 14.22 -2.06 1.45
C LYS A 29 13.33 -0.84 1.40
N ASN A 30 13.23 -0.26 0.21
CA ASN A 30 12.17 0.70 -0.08
C ASN A 30 10.84 -0.03 -0.04
N LEU A 31 9.77 0.69 0.26
CA LEU A 31 8.46 0.05 0.42
C LEU A 31 7.38 0.89 -0.22
N VAL A 32 6.54 0.23 -1.00
CA VAL A 32 5.29 0.81 -1.50
C VAL A 32 4.16 0.26 -0.64
N ILE A 33 3.37 1.17 -0.07
CA ILE A 33 2.15 0.80 0.63
C ILE A 33 1.00 1.40 -0.17
N TYR A 34 0.08 0.54 -0.65
CA TYR A 34 -1.09 1.08 -1.33
C TYR A 34 -2.36 0.67 -0.61
N PHE A 35 -3.25 1.65 -0.43
CA PHE A 35 -4.55 1.45 0.19
C PHE A 35 -5.61 1.33 -0.89
N TYR A 36 -6.50 0.36 -0.75
CA TYR A 36 -7.57 0.14 -1.72
C TYR A 36 -8.87 -0.20 -1.00
N PRO A 37 -10.03 0.11 -1.62
CA PRO A 37 -11.30 0.00 -0.91
C PRO A 37 -11.73 -1.41 -0.52
N LYS A 38 -11.59 -2.40 -1.40
CA LYS A 38 -12.15 -3.71 -1.11
C LYS A 38 -11.59 -4.79 -2.03
N ASP A 39 -11.29 -5.96 -1.45
CA ASP A 39 -10.82 -7.12 -2.19
C ASP A 39 -11.80 -7.52 -3.29
N ASP A 40 -11.24 -8.00 -4.39
CA ASP A 40 -11.98 -8.65 -5.47
C ASP A 40 -13.05 -7.77 -6.10
N THR A 41 -12.82 -6.45 -6.10
CA THR A 41 -13.63 -5.50 -6.87
C THR A 41 -12.86 -5.14 -8.14
N PRO A 42 -13.56 -4.69 -9.22
CA PRO A 42 -12.87 -4.49 -10.52
C PRO A 42 -11.65 -3.58 -10.46
N GLY A 43 -11.78 -2.41 -9.85
CA GLY A 43 -10.66 -1.47 -9.78
C GLY A 43 -9.52 -1.99 -8.93
N CYS A 44 -9.82 -2.60 -7.79
CA CYS A 44 -8.80 -3.13 -6.91
C CYS A 44 -8.10 -4.34 -7.54
N THR A 45 -8.82 -5.13 -8.30
CA THR A 45 -8.24 -6.24 -9.04
C THR A 45 -7.26 -5.73 -10.09
N THR A 46 -7.67 -4.72 -10.86
CA THR A 46 -6.80 -4.16 -11.91
C THR A 46 -5.55 -3.54 -11.30
N GLU A 47 -5.69 -2.77 -10.22
CA GLU A 47 -4.54 -2.15 -9.56
C GLU A 47 -3.59 -3.22 -9.04
N GLY A 48 -4.12 -4.25 -8.40
CA GLY A 48 -3.30 -5.34 -7.90
C GLY A 48 -2.57 -6.07 -9.00
N GLN A 49 -3.25 -6.31 -10.14
CA GLN A 49 -2.61 -6.94 -11.29
C GLN A 49 -1.48 -6.08 -11.84
N ASP A 50 -1.67 -4.77 -11.89
CA ASP A 50 -0.63 -3.87 -12.37
C ASP A 50 0.61 -3.93 -11.48
N PHE A 51 0.42 -3.94 -10.15
CA PHE A 51 1.54 -4.10 -9.22
C PHE A 51 2.17 -5.48 -9.35
N ARG A 52 1.33 -6.53 -9.49
CA ARG A 52 1.84 -7.89 -9.66
C ARG A 52 2.74 -7.99 -10.88
N ASP A 53 2.28 -7.45 -12.00
CA ASP A 53 3.02 -7.58 -13.25
C ASP A 53 4.31 -6.78 -13.23
N ALA A 54 4.40 -5.74 -12.42
CA ALA A 54 5.60 -4.92 -12.27
C ALA A 54 6.46 -5.33 -11.08
N TYR A 55 6.03 -6.29 -10.28
CA TYR A 55 6.69 -6.60 -9.00
C TYR A 55 8.16 -6.96 -9.17
N LYS A 56 8.49 -7.72 -10.19
CA LYS A 56 9.88 -8.12 -10.44
C LYS A 56 10.76 -6.90 -10.63
N GLU A 57 10.27 -5.89 -11.35
CA GLU A 57 11.02 -4.65 -11.53
C GLU A 57 11.16 -3.90 -10.21
N PHE A 58 10.10 -3.83 -9.40
CA PHE A 58 10.21 -3.21 -8.10
C PHE A 58 11.30 -3.87 -7.27
N THR A 59 11.35 -5.21 -7.25
CA THR A 59 12.37 -5.91 -6.47
C THR A 59 13.78 -5.64 -6.99
N GLN A 60 13.93 -5.42 -8.29
CA GLN A 60 15.23 -5.07 -8.86
C GLN A 60 15.71 -3.72 -8.36
N PHE A 61 14.79 -2.85 -7.94
CA PHE A 61 15.12 -1.54 -7.38
C PHE A 61 15.02 -1.54 -5.86
N ASN A 62 15.20 -2.70 -5.25
CA ASN A 62 15.21 -2.87 -3.80
C ASN A 62 13.92 -2.38 -3.16
N CYS A 63 12.78 -2.71 -3.77
CA CYS A 63 11.49 -2.25 -3.28
C CYS A 63 10.53 -3.41 -3.12
N ASP A 64 9.82 -3.43 -1.98
CA ASP A 64 8.74 -4.36 -1.77
C ASP A 64 7.41 -3.62 -1.84
N ILE A 65 6.31 -4.35 -1.89
CA ILE A 65 4.96 -3.80 -2.01
C ILE A 65 4.06 -4.49 -0.99
N VAL A 66 3.20 -3.73 -0.33
CA VAL A 66 2.11 -4.31 0.45
C VAL A 66 0.83 -3.55 0.14
N GLY A 67 -0.28 -4.26 0.10
CA GLY A 67 -1.60 -3.64 -0.06
C GLY A 67 -2.33 -3.67 1.27
N ILE A 68 -3.14 -2.64 1.54
CA ILE A 68 -3.89 -2.54 2.79
C ILE A 68 -5.34 -2.22 2.48
N SER A 69 -6.25 -2.96 3.09
CA SER A 69 -7.67 -2.62 3.10
C SER A 69 -8.29 -3.04 4.42
N ARG A 70 -9.58 -2.80 4.57
CA ARG A 70 -10.30 -3.17 5.79
C ARG A 70 -10.80 -4.62 5.75
N ASP A 71 -10.54 -5.33 4.67
CA ASP A 71 -10.96 -6.72 4.55
C ASP A 71 -10.20 -7.60 5.53
N THR A 72 -10.77 -8.78 5.83
CA THR A 72 -10.15 -9.71 6.76
C THR A 72 -8.96 -10.41 6.11
N VAL A 73 -8.09 -11.00 6.93
CA VAL A 73 -6.98 -11.80 6.42
C VAL A 73 -7.52 -12.96 5.57
N LYS A 74 -8.63 -13.55 5.98
CA LYS A 74 -9.23 -14.64 5.20
C LYS A 74 -9.60 -14.19 3.80
N SER A 75 -10.24 -13.02 3.69
CA SER A 75 -10.57 -12.44 2.39
C SER A 75 -9.31 -12.17 1.58
N HIS A 76 -8.30 -11.59 2.23
CA HIS A 76 -7.01 -11.29 1.58
C HIS A 76 -6.33 -12.56 1.06
N GLU A 77 -6.37 -13.66 1.82
CA GLU A 77 -5.76 -14.91 1.36
C GLU A 77 -6.43 -15.42 0.09
N LYS A 78 -7.76 -15.32 0.03
CA LYS A 78 -8.48 -15.71 -1.18
C LYS A 78 -8.14 -14.81 -2.36
N PHE A 79 -8.10 -13.52 -2.14
CA PHE A 79 -7.81 -12.56 -3.20
C PHE A 79 -6.37 -12.74 -3.70
N LYS A 80 -5.43 -12.89 -2.78
CA LYS A 80 -4.03 -13.10 -3.14
C LYS A 80 -3.86 -14.38 -3.96
N ALA A 81 -4.51 -15.48 -3.53
CA ALA A 81 -4.41 -16.74 -4.24
C ALA A 81 -5.05 -16.65 -5.62
N LYS A 82 -6.23 -16.03 -5.69
CA LYS A 82 -6.96 -15.89 -6.96
C LYS A 82 -6.15 -15.10 -7.98
N MET A 83 -5.49 -14.04 -7.54
CA MET A 83 -4.76 -13.15 -8.43
C MET A 83 -3.29 -13.49 -8.55
N ASP A 84 -2.82 -14.46 -7.78
CA ASP A 84 -1.41 -14.87 -7.77
C ASP A 84 -0.49 -13.69 -7.44
N PHE A 85 -0.86 -12.92 -6.41
CA PHE A 85 -0.05 -11.78 -5.98
C PHE A 85 1.24 -12.25 -5.31
N PRO A 86 2.40 -11.73 -5.73
CA PRO A 86 3.68 -12.09 -5.11
C PRO A 86 3.98 -11.30 -3.84
N PHE A 87 3.11 -10.37 -3.47
CA PHE A 87 3.28 -9.52 -2.29
C PHE A 87 2.15 -9.79 -1.30
N GLU A 88 2.33 -9.29 -0.07
CA GLU A 88 1.35 -9.54 0.99
C GLU A 88 0.27 -8.47 1.03
N LEU A 89 -0.88 -8.88 1.54
CA LEU A 89 -2.00 -7.97 1.80
C LEU A 89 -2.21 -7.91 3.30
N LEU A 90 -2.39 -6.69 3.83
CA LEU A 90 -2.51 -6.44 5.26
C LEU A 90 -3.96 -6.08 5.59
N SER A 91 -4.42 -6.55 6.74
CA SER A 91 -5.81 -6.37 7.17
C SER A 91 -5.91 -5.31 8.24
N ASP A 92 -6.73 -4.27 7.99
CA ASP A 92 -6.95 -3.16 8.92
C ASP A 92 -8.43 -2.96 9.18
N PRO A 93 -9.13 -3.96 9.76
CA PRO A 93 -10.58 -3.88 9.92
C PRO A 93 -11.01 -2.77 10.89
N ASP A 94 -10.15 -2.39 11.82
CA ASP A 94 -10.47 -1.35 12.78
C ASP A 94 -10.12 0.04 12.27
N GLU A 95 -9.60 0.16 11.06
CA GLU A 95 -9.22 1.43 10.43
C GLU A 95 -8.10 2.19 11.15
N THR A 96 -7.37 1.51 12.03
CA THR A 96 -6.31 2.16 12.79
C THR A 96 -5.24 2.73 11.86
N VAL A 97 -4.78 1.93 10.92
CA VAL A 97 -3.73 2.35 9.99
C VAL A 97 -4.31 3.24 8.89
N CYS A 98 -5.55 2.94 8.45
CA CYS A 98 -6.23 3.82 7.50
C CYS A 98 -6.36 5.24 8.05
N ASN A 99 -6.66 5.38 9.33
CA ASN A 99 -6.75 6.70 9.96
C ASN A 99 -5.37 7.32 10.17
N LEU A 100 -4.38 6.51 10.47
CA LEU A 100 -3.00 7.00 10.61
C LEU A 100 -2.52 7.66 9.30
N PHE A 101 -2.88 7.08 8.17
CA PHE A 101 -2.52 7.61 6.86
C PHE A 101 -3.55 8.58 6.29
N ASN A 102 -4.64 8.79 7.03
CA ASN A 102 -5.70 9.72 6.64
C ASN A 102 -6.29 9.40 5.26
N VAL A 103 -6.58 8.12 5.03
CA VAL A 103 -7.16 7.68 3.76
C VAL A 103 -8.65 7.37 3.84
N MET A 104 -9.28 7.52 5.02
CA MET A 104 -10.72 7.32 5.14
C MET A 104 -11.43 8.59 4.71
N LYS A 105 -12.34 8.46 3.74
CA LYS A 105 -13.06 9.60 3.18
C LYS A 105 -14.53 9.27 3.02
N MET A 106 -15.36 10.33 3.05
CA MET A 106 -16.76 10.19 2.72
C MET A 106 -16.90 10.25 1.20
N LYS A 107 -17.63 9.31 0.64
CA LYS A 107 -17.87 9.24 -0.80
C LYS A 107 -19.35 9.28 -1.05
N ASN A 108 -19.75 9.93 -2.13
CA ASN A 108 -21.15 9.93 -2.55
C ASN A 108 -21.35 8.76 -3.52
N MET A 109 -22.14 7.77 -3.10
CA MET A 109 -22.45 6.61 -3.93
C MET A 109 -23.95 6.44 -3.99
N TYR A 110 -24.50 6.56 -5.20
CA TYR A 110 -25.94 6.41 -5.43
C TYR A 110 -26.75 7.34 -4.53
N GLY A 111 -26.29 8.58 -4.37
CA GLY A 111 -26.98 9.57 -3.56
C GLY A 111 -26.78 9.43 -2.05
N LYS A 112 -25.98 8.48 -1.62
CA LYS A 112 -25.69 8.29 -0.20
C LYS A 112 -24.24 8.60 0.11
N GLN A 113 -24.00 9.15 1.31
CA GLN A 113 -22.65 9.33 1.80
C GLN A 113 -22.17 8.01 2.39
N VAL A 114 -21.09 7.47 1.83
CA VAL A 114 -20.51 6.22 2.28
C VAL A 114 -19.06 6.47 2.68
N ARG A 115 -18.69 5.97 3.85
CA ARG A 115 -17.33 6.10 4.33
C ARG A 115 -16.49 4.97 3.74
N GLY A 116 -15.36 5.29 3.15
CA GLY A 116 -14.52 4.28 2.55
C GLY A 116 -13.10 4.75 2.37
N ILE A 117 -12.23 3.84 1.95
CA ILE A 117 -10.84 4.16 1.70
C ILE A 117 -10.71 4.91 0.39
N GLU A 118 -10.07 6.06 0.43
CA GLU A 118 -9.64 6.77 -0.78
C GLU A 118 -8.39 6.07 -1.28
N ARG A 119 -8.43 5.57 -2.52
CA ARG A 119 -7.30 4.85 -3.11
C ARG A 119 -6.06 5.73 -3.06
N SER A 120 -5.02 5.25 -2.40
CA SER A 120 -3.82 6.04 -2.15
C SER A 120 -2.59 5.16 -2.17
N THR A 121 -1.45 5.74 -2.52
CA THR A 121 -0.19 5.00 -2.54
C THR A 121 0.87 5.84 -1.85
N PHE A 122 1.71 5.20 -1.07
CA PHE A 122 2.78 5.86 -0.30
C PHE A 122 4.09 5.11 -0.55
N VAL A 123 5.15 5.86 -0.83
CA VAL A 123 6.48 5.26 -1.04
C VAL A 123 7.40 5.70 0.07
N PHE A 124 7.97 4.73 0.78
CA PHE A 124 8.95 4.96 1.83
C PHE A 124 10.30 4.46 1.36
N ASP A 125 11.36 5.17 1.73
CA ASP A 125 12.70 4.71 1.38
C ASP A 125 13.20 3.67 2.38
N ALA A 126 14.42 3.17 2.14
CA ALA A 126 14.99 2.11 2.96
C ALA A 126 15.22 2.52 4.41
N LYS A 127 15.19 3.82 4.70
CA LYS A 127 15.31 4.34 6.06
C LYS A 127 13.95 4.52 6.74
N GLY A 128 12.87 4.25 6.03
CA GLY A 128 11.52 4.40 6.58
C GLY A 128 10.97 5.79 6.47
N GLU A 129 11.58 6.66 5.64
CA GLU A 129 11.09 8.01 5.45
C GLU A 129 10.14 8.08 4.26
N LEU A 130 9.01 8.77 4.44
CA LEU A 130 8.04 8.96 3.36
C LEU A 130 8.65 9.86 2.30
N ARG A 131 8.71 9.37 1.06
CA ARG A 131 9.32 10.11 -0.02
C ARG A 131 8.29 10.65 -1.00
N ARG A 132 7.16 10.01 -1.14
CA ARG A 132 6.09 10.50 -2.02
C ARG A 132 4.77 9.83 -1.68
N GLU A 133 3.68 10.55 -1.94
CA GLU A 133 2.34 9.99 -1.80
C GLU A 133 1.46 10.42 -2.97
N TRP A 134 0.51 9.56 -3.31
CA TRP A 134 -0.52 9.84 -4.30
C TRP A 134 -1.85 9.58 -3.63
N ARG A 135 -2.78 10.53 -3.73
CA ARG A 135 -4.13 10.39 -3.16
C ARG A 135 -5.16 10.53 -4.26
N GLY A 136 -6.33 9.90 -4.07
CA GLY A 136 -7.34 9.92 -5.10
C GLY A 136 -6.84 9.29 -6.39
N VAL A 137 -6.19 8.13 -6.28
CA VAL A 137 -5.50 7.50 -7.39
C VAL A 137 -6.47 7.05 -8.47
N LYS A 138 -6.11 7.33 -9.72
CA LYS A 138 -6.75 6.76 -10.90
C LYS A 138 -5.82 5.68 -11.43
N ILE A 139 -6.39 4.50 -11.66
CA ILE A 139 -5.59 3.30 -11.90
C ILE A 139 -4.76 3.33 -13.19
N PRO A 140 -5.30 3.79 -14.35
CA PRO A 140 -4.51 3.75 -15.58
C PRO A 140 -3.20 4.53 -15.44
N GLY A 141 -2.09 3.84 -15.66
CA GLY A 141 -0.76 4.45 -15.63
C GLY A 141 -0.18 4.68 -14.26
N HIS A 142 -0.96 4.41 -13.19
CA HIS A 142 -0.50 4.74 -11.83
C HIS A 142 0.70 3.91 -11.40
N VAL A 143 0.64 2.58 -11.58
CA VAL A 143 1.71 1.71 -11.10
C VAL A 143 3.03 2.02 -11.81
N MET A 144 2.97 2.35 -13.10
CA MET A 144 4.19 2.72 -13.82
C MET A 144 4.75 4.03 -13.28
N GLU A 145 3.89 4.97 -12.92
CA GLU A 145 4.35 6.23 -12.32
C GLU A 145 5.03 5.97 -10.97
N VAL A 146 4.46 5.08 -10.17
CA VAL A 146 5.07 4.71 -8.89
C VAL A 146 6.43 4.05 -9.12
N LEU A 147 6.50 3.13 -10.08
CA LEU A 147 7.76 2.44 -10.39
C LEU A 147 8.83 3.44 -10.84
N GLU A 148 8.47 4.38 -11.72
CA GLU A 148 9.44 5.37 -12.18
C GLU A 148 9.96 6.21 -11.02
N PHE A 149 9.10 6.54 -10.06
CA PHE A 149 9.56 7.27 -8.88
C PHE A 149 10.52 6.40 -8.05
N VAL A 150 10.18 5.13 -7.82
CA VAL A 150 11.02 4.23 -7.03
C VAL A 150 12.40 4.09 -7.65
N LYS A 151 12.49 4.12 -8.98
CA LYS A 151 13.79 4.04 -9.66
C LYS A 151 14.71 5.21 -9.32
N THR A 152 14.15 6.33 -8.86
CA THR A 152 14.96 7.49 -8.48
C THR A 152 15.52 7.40 -7.07
N LEU A 153 15.05 6.44 -6.26
CA LEU A 153 15.49 6.31 -4.89
C LEU A 153 16.84 5.58 -4.83
N PRO A 154 17.67 5.91 -3.81
CA PRO A 154 18.91 5.16 -3.64
C PRO A 154 18.60 3.70 -3.39
N ARG A 155 19.37 2.82 -3.99
CA ARG A 155 19.29 1.42 -3.67
C ARG A 155 19.91 1.20 -2.30
N ALA A 156 19.62 0.04 -1.71
CA ALA A 156 20.18 -0.24 -0.41
C ALA A 156 21.67 -0.07 -0.47
N THR A 157 22.18 0.68 0.48
CA THR A 157 23.60 0.81 0.60
C THR A 157 24.14 -0.45 1.24
N SER A 158 25.20 -0.89 0.72
CA SER A 158 25.93 -1.99 1.34
C SER A 158 26.36 -1.59 2.75
#